data_e552432fe4a42d40b8de80bee2b96485
#
_entry.id   e552432fe4a42d40b8de80bee2b96485
#
_cell.length_a   1.000
_cell.length_b   1.000
_cell.length_c   1.000
_cell.angle_alpha   90.00
_cell.angle_beta   90.00
_cell.angle_gamma   90.00
#
_symmetry.space_group_name_H-M   'P 1'
#
loop_
_entity.id
_entity.type
_entity.pdbx_description
1 polymer ?
#
loop_
_entity_poly.entity_id
_entity_poly.type
_entity_poly.pdbx_seq_one_letter_code
_entity_poly.pdbx_strand_id
1 'polypeptide(L)'
;STLMRSSAASDVYKRQKKYNTNCTFHVNPFDAYMDSPMWDMYVKKDLLCRNADGSLVKGDVWWNRQSYFVNMVNEWNAGVTKQRIDAFIEQVPLVKETGVLYFDNETQYPPSLYHYVTKEDQISAIKKAAEYLKTEYGIQLIGEYADTNLYGVCSLGVTWDWWASLNINQMEVAPYIACGGRDGTHDELYGGQIDLTKRRFQVFGASVQLEDTQFQRDPFKVARELSHHTYVYFYLNRLLRLKYETRDTLGITLTLSDNVVSKWDNDNVHRLYRDGYLMKEGHDVFVPVFWVNHLEIMAYSVKGRTGIWHFPREWTGIEKVDIYTFNEDFTGLRLLEQGRKINKNQIYLSQEPDRAQIIVPAGTDMTDRSTIYSNPPSGTATFICKDVETHGNWKRKYGKKGYDIFGHSSKLPKTCMLSYIGDSLKVLDNNSTRPVSLQKVEGKGRIEAVRTSVLHQLIDVTVEENTKVSLYFADYKEKNCQEVVDVIDVNTKRMLASYLLNNFEEGVYLSFGVSGNVQFRITRFFYDHYGNPDYPVCSAIFFDKE
;
A
#
# COMPACT_ATOMS: atom_id res chain seq x y z
N SER A 1 0.91 24.91 13.40
CA SER A 1 0.89 24.98 11.94
C SER A 1 1.88 26.04 11.47
N THR A 2 3.00 25.62 10.96
CA THR A 2 3.94 26.52 10.31
C THR A 2 3.26 27.02 9.03
N LEU A 3 3.01 28.31 8.96
CA LEU A 3 2.62 28.98 7.72
C LEU A 3 3.71 28.69 6.68
N MET A 4 3.48 27.71 5.83
CA MET A 4 4.33 27.51 4.67
C MET A 4 4.11 28.72 3.74
N ARG A 5 5.14 29.54 3.59
CA ARG A 5 5.12 30.65 2.64
C ARG A 5 4.93 30.05 1.24
N SER A 6 4.10 30.67 0.42
CA SER A 6 3.80 30.25 -0.97
C SER A 6 5.06 29.98 -1.81
N SER A 7 6.19 30.61 -1.49
CA SER A 7 7.49 30.37 -2.12
C SER A 7 8.05 28.95 -1.86
N ALA A 8 7.92 28.42 -0.64
CA ALA A 8 8.44 27.09 -0.30
C ALA A 8 7.65 25.98 -1.02
N ALA A 9 6.33 26.10 -1.09
CA ALA A 9 5.49 25.16 -1.83
C ALA A 9 5.82 25.18 -3.33
N SER A 10 6.05 26.35 -3.92
CA SER A 10 6.47 26.50 -5.32
C SER A 10 7.83 25.86 -5.58
N ASP A 11 8.77 25.96 -4.65
CA ASP A 11 10.12 25.38 -4.81
C ASP A 11 10.09 23.85 -4.67
N VAL A 12 9.26 23.31 -3.78
CA VAL A 12 9.01 21.86 -3.67
C VAL A 12 8.43 21.33 -5.00
N TYR A 13 7.44 22.01 -5.56
CA TYR A 13 6.83 21.65 -6.82
C TYR A 13 7.82 21.60 -8.00
N LYS A 14 8.69 22.62 -8.12
CA LYS A 14 9.72 22.64 -9.16
C LYS A 14 10.69 21.47 -9.02
N ARG A 15 11.12 21.17 -7.80
CA ARG A 15 12.00 20.03 -7.51
C ARG A 15 11.32 18.71 -7.80
N GLN A 16 10.09 18.54 -7.39
CA GLN A 16 9.27 17.36 -7.65
C GLN A 16 9.20 17.05 -9.13
N LYS A 17 8.87 18.04 -9.97
CA LYS A 17 8.86 17.87 -11.43
C LYS A 17 10.24 17.56 -12.01
N LYS A 18 11.27 18.26 -11.53
CA LYS A 18 12.66 18.03 -11.97
C LYS A 18 13.13 16.60 -11.74
N TYR A 19 12.73 16.00 -10.62
CA TYR A 19 13.17 14.66 -10.22
C TYR A 19 12.12 13.57 -10.44
N ASN A 20 11.01 13.90 -11.12
CA ASN A 20 9.88 12.98 -11.34
C ASN A 20 9.46 12.24 -10.04
N THR A 21 9.37 12.99 -8.96
CA THR A 21 9.08 12.46 -7.62
C THR A 21 7.85 13.16 -7.06
N ASN A 22 6.87 12.41 -6.59
CA ASN A 22 5.72 12.96 -5.88
C ASN A 22 6.05 13.20 -4.41
N CYS A 23 5.60 14.34 -3.89
CA CYS A 23 5.76 14.73 -2.49
C CYS A 23 4.39 14.96 -1.87
N THR A 24 4.26 14.64 -0.60
CA THR A 24 3.10 15.05 0.20
C THR A 24 3.53 15.97 1.33
N PHE A 25 2.54 16.49 2.06
CA PHE A 25 2.77 17.35 3.19
C PHE A 25 2.39 16.62 4.48
N HIS A 26 3.21 16.79 5.48
CA HIS A 26 2.99 16.34 6.83
C HIS A 26 2.18 17.40 7.57
N VAL A 27 1.00 17.06 8.04
CA VAL A 27 0.14 17.93 8.82
C VAL A 27 -0.32 17.22 10.08
N ASN A 28 -0.36 17.94 11.20
CA ASN A 28 -0.90 17.42 12.45
C ASN A 28 -2.21 18.16 12.77
N PRO A 29 -3.38 17.54 12.52
CA PRO A 29 -4.66 18.15 12.82
C PRO A 29 -5.13 17.91 14.26
N PHE A 30 -4.45 17.06 15.03
CA PHE A 30 -4.89 16.56 16.33
C PHE A 30 -4.34 17.35 17.52
N ASP A 31 -3.22 18.03 17.32
CA ASP A 31 -2.56 18.83 18.35
C ASP A 31 -2.84 20.31 18.21
N ALA A 32 -3.30 20.93 19.28
CA ALA A 32 -3.46 22.38 19.41
C ALA A 32 -2.44 22.94 20.39
N TYR A 33 -1.93 24.14 20.10
CA TYR A 33 -0.94 24.84 20.93
C TYR A 33 -1.44 26.21 21.33
N MET A 34 -1.14 26.64 22.56
CA MET A 34 -1.62 27.92 23.13
C MET A 34 -1.10 29.13 22.35
N ASP A 35 0.04 29.04 21.70
CA ASP A 35 0.63 30.10 20.87
C ASP A 35 0.21 30.00 19.38
N SER A 36 -0.71 29.09 19.05
CA SER A 36 -1.30 29.00 17.70
C SER A 36 -2.26 30.19 17.46
N PRO A 37 -2.23 30.80 16.25
CA PRO A 37 -3.21 31.83 15.88
C PRO A 37 -4.67 31.35 15.96
N MET A 38 -4.90 30.05 15.95
CA MET A 38 -6.24 29.47 16.04
C MET A 38 -6.68 29.18 17.48
N TRP A 39 -5.80 29.32 18.47
CA TRP A 39 -6.07 28.91 19.85
C TRP A 39 -7.35 29.51 20.43
N ASP A 40 -7.50 30.84 20.33
CA ASP A 40 -8.65 31.56 20.88
C ASP A 40 -9.96 31.09 20.25
N MET A 41 -9.94 30.79 18.96
CA MET A 41 -11.11 30.22 18.24
C MET A 41 -11.44 28.82 18.75
N TYR A 42 -10.44 27.96 18.97
CA TYR A 42 -10.64 26.63 19.52
C TYR A 42 -11.21 26.66 20.93
N VAL A 43 -10.69 27.53 21.78
CA VAL A 43 -11.22 27.71 23.14
C VAL A 43 -12.64 28.28 23.12
N LYS A 44 -12.89 29.32 22.32
CA LYS A 44 -14.19 30.00 22.23
C LYS A 44 -15.29 29.08 21.69
N LYS A 45 -14.96 28.21 20.73
CA LYS A 45 -15.91 27.27 20.12
C LYS A 45 -15.95 25.91 20.81
N ASP A 46 -15.17 25.74 21.91
CA ASP A 46 -15.07 24.51 22.68
C ASP A 46 -14.71 23.28 21.85
N LEU A 47 -13.63 23.41 21.05
CA LEU A 47 -13.14 22.40 20.10
C LEU A 47 -11.99 21.55 20.65
N LEU A 48 -11.64 21.69 21.92
CA LEU A 48 -10.57 20.90 22.55
C LEU A 48 -11.17 19.77 23.39
N CYS A 49 -10.46 18.66 23.49
CA CYS A 49 -10.83 17.57 24.38
C CYS A 49 -10.77 18.01 25.84
N ARG A 50 -11.75 17.58 26.64
CA ARG A 50 -11.82 17.89 28.06
C ARG A 50 -12.03 16.63 28.90
N ASN A 51 -11.36 16.59 30.05
CA ASN A 51 -11.61 15.62 31.12
C ASN A 51 -13.00 15.84 31.73
N ALA A 52 -13.47 14.88 32.54
CA ALA A 52 -14.78 14.96 33.18
C ALA A 52 -14.95 16.21 34.07
N ASP A 53 -13.88 16.74 34.63
CA ASP A 53 -13.87 17.98 35.44
C ASP A 53 -13.82 19.28 34.60
N GLY A 54 -13.85 19.17 33.27
CA GLY A 54 -13.79 20.29 32.35
C GLY A 54 -12.37 20.79 32.04
N SER A 55 -11.33 20.28 32.66
CA SER A 55 -9.95 20.61 32.33
C SER A 55 -9.57 20.10 30.93
N LEU A 56 -8.65 20.78 30.24
CA LEU A 56 -8.19 20.37 28.91
C LEU A 56 -7.36 19.08 28.98
N VAL A 57 -7.60 18.18 28.02
CA VAL A 57 -6.77 16.98 27.86
C VAL A 57 -5.45 17.38 27.22
N LYS A 58 -4.36 17.16 27.96
CA LYS A 58 -2.99 17.45 27.51
C LYS A 58 -2.49 16.32 26.63
N GLY A 59 -1.82 16.68 25.54
CA GLY A 59 -0.97 15.80 24.74
C GLY A 59 0.50 15.90 25.20
N ASP A 60 1.41 15.55 24.32
CA ASP A 60 2.84 15.54 24.58
C ASP A 60 3.46 16.95 24.57
N VAL A 61 4.67 17.06 25.10
CA VAL A 61 5.46 18.28 25.06
C VAL A 61 6.46 18.19 23.91
N TRP A 62 6.24 18.97 22.86
CA TRP A 62 7.12 19.03 21.69
C TRP A 62 7.86 20.36 21.66
N TRP A 63 9.19 20.31 21.59
CA TRP A 63 10.06 21.52 21.59
C TRP A 63 9.70 22.54 22.70
N ASN A 64 9.52 22.02 23.93
CA ASN A 64 9.10 22.82 25.11
C ASN A 64 7.71 23.46 24.99
N ARG A 65 6.84 22.96 24.13
CA ARG A 65 5.46 23.44 23.96
C ARG A 65 4.49 22.34 24.34
N GLN A 66 3.60 22.60 25.26
CA GLN A 66 2.52 21.69 25.62
C GLN A 66 1.47 21.66 24.53
N SER A 67 1.18 20.47 23.99
CA SER A 67 0.04 20.26 23.11
C SER A 67 -1.25 19.96 23.88
N TYR A 68 -2.39 20.17 23.23
CA TYR A 68 -3.72 19.83 23.72
C TYR A 68 -4.49 19.14 22.60
N PHE A 69 -5.23 18.08 22.92
CA PHE A 69 -5.94 17.34 21.91
C PHE A 69 -7.16 18.06 21.37
N VAL A 70 -7.30 18.05 20.05
CA VAL A 70 -8.49 18.54 19.35
C VAL A 70 -9.64 17.55 19.50
N ASN A 71 -10.82 18.06 19.83
CA ASN A 71 -12.06 17.27 19.77
C ASN A 71 -12.56 17.25 18.31
N MET A 72 -12.20 16.23 17.58
CA MET A 72 -12.52 16.07 16.16
C MET A 72 -14.02 16.06 15.88
N VAL A 73 -14.84 15.58 16.83
CA VAL A 73 -16.29 15.57 16.72
C VAL A 73 -16.85 16.99 16.76
N ASN A 74 -16.45 17.77 17.77
CA ASN A 74 -16.90 19.17 17.91
C ASN A 74 -16.37 20.03 16.75
N GLU A 75 -15.12 19.81 16.34
CA GLU A 75 -14.53 20.52 15.22
C GLU A 75 -15.25 20.23 13.91
N TRP A 76 -15.57 18.96 13.64
CA TRP A 76 -16.36 18.56 12.47
C TRP A 76 -17.75 19.19 12.47
N ASN A 77 -18.46 19.09 13.60
CA ASN A 77 -19.82 19.61 13.75
C ASN A 77 -19.87 21.14 13.64
N ALA A 78 -18.81 21.83 14.07
CA ALA A 78 -18.65 23.27 13.89
C ALA A 78 -18.23 23.68 12.47
N GLY A 79 -17.99 22.73 11.57
CA GLY A 79 -17.52 22.96 10.20
C GLY A 79 -16.06 23.44 10.09
N VAL A 80 -15.33 23.46 11.20
CA VAL A 80 -13.96 24.00 11.25
C VAL A 80 -12.98 23.04 10.55
N THR A 81 -13.17 21.73 10.68
CA THR A 81 -12.34 20.73 9.97
C THR A 81 -12.38 20.97 8.45
N LYS A 82 -13.58 21.15 7.88
CA LYS A 82 -13.73 21.43 6.44
C LYS A 82 -13.05 22.74 6.05
N GLN A 83 -13.31 23.82 6.80
CA GLN A 83 -12.68 25.12 6.56
C GLN A 83 -11.14 25.05 6.58
N ARG A 84 -10.56 24.27 7.49
CA ARG A 84 -9.10 24.07 7.57
C ARG A 84 -8.57 23.28 6.36
N ILE A 85 -9.27 22.23 5.98
CA ILE A 85 -8.92 21.43 4.78
C ILE A 85 -8.96 22.34 3.55
N ASP A 86 -10.05 23.05 3.34
CA ASP A 86 -10.24 23.94 2.19
C ASP A 86 -9.15 25.02 2.13
N ALA A 87 -8.89 25.69 3.24
CA ALA A 87 -7.85 26.71 3.34
C ALA A 87 -6.44 26.14 3.10
N PHE A 88 -6.18 24.91 3.57
CA PHE A 88 -4.90 24.25 3.32
C PHE A 88 -4.73 23.91 1.84
N ILE A 89 -5.76 23.35 1.20
CA ILE A 89 -5.73 23.01 -0.23
C ILE A 89 -5.62 24.27 -1.10
N GLU A 90 -6.25 25.37 -0.73
CA GLU A 90 -6.12 26.65 -1.42
C GLU A 90 -4.69 27.20 -1.32
N GLN A 91 -4.05 27.09 -0.15
CA GLN A 91 -2.67 27.54 0.07
C GLN A 91 -1.64 26.62 -0.61
N VAL A 92 -1.94 25.31 -0.69
CA VAL A 92 -1.03 24.28 -1.19
C VAL A 92 -1.73 23.41 -2.25
N PRO A 93 -2.09 23.98 -3.41
CA PRO A 93 -2.86 23.28 -4.44
C PRO A 93 -2.11 22.06 -5.02
N LEU A 94 -0.79 21.99 -4.83
CA LEU A 94 0.04 20.86 -5.23
C LEU A 94 -0.42 19.51 -4.64
N VAL A 95 -1.03 19.52 -3.45
CA VAL A 95 -1.54 18.29 -2.80
C VAL A 95 -2.58 17.58 -3.67
N LYS A 96 -3.34 18.33 -4.51
CA LYS A 96 -4.26 17.73 -5.49
C LYS A 96 -3.54 16.96 -6.59
N GLU A 97 -2.36 17.44 -7.00
CA GLU A 97 -1.56 16.76 -8.04
C GLU A 97 -0.94 15.47 -7.51
N THR A 98 -0.53 15.46 -6.24
CA THR A 98 0.04 14.27 -5.59
C THR A 98 -1.03 13.26 -5.17
N GLY A 99 -2.24 13.72 -4.89
CA GLY A 99 -3.39 12.90 -4.52
C GLY A 99 -3.31 12.28 -3.12
N VAL A 100 -2.34 12.66 -2.30
CA VAL A 100 -2.16 12.14 -0.93
C VAL A 100 -1.83 13.25 0.06
N LEU A 101 -2.32 13.09 1.30
CA LEU A 101 -2.02 13.96 2.43
C LEU A 101 -1.68 13.12 3.65
N TYR A 102 -0.56 13.44 4.31
CA TYR A 102 -0.10 12.72 5.50
C TYR A 102 -0.61 13.40 6.77
N PHE A 103 -1.34 12.66 7.59
CA PHE A 103 -1.74 13.06 8.94
C PHE A 103 -0.79 12.46 9.97
N ASP A 104 -0.20 13.32 10.75
CA ASP A 104 0.60 12.97 11.90
C ASP A 104 -0.29 12.68 13.11
N ASN A 105 0.08 11.71 13.94
CA ASN A 105 -0.64 11.34 15.17
C ASN A 105 -2.11 10.90 14.96
N GLU A 106 -2.49 10.36 13.81
CA GLU A 106 -3.87 9.98 13.51
C GLU A 106 -4.45 8.90 14.46
N THR A 107 -3.62 8.27 15.27
CA THR A 107 -4.04 7.30 16.29
C THR A 107 -4.27 7.92 17.66
N GLN A 108 -3.91 9.18 17.85
CA GLN A 108 -4.05 9.90 19.10
C GLN A 108 -5.40 10.61 19.16
N TYR A 109 -6.43 9.87 19.53
CA TYR A 109 -7.80 10.37 19.67
C TYR A 109 -8.36 10.03 21.05
N PRO A 110 -7.94 10.73 22.12
CA PRO A 110 -8.48 10.50 23.45
C PRO A 110 -9.97 10.86 23.49
N PRO A 111 -10.76 10.21 24.35
CA PRO A 111 -12.14 10.61 24.57
C PRO A 111 -12.20 12.01 25.17
N SER A 112 -13.27 12.74 24.88
CA SER A 112 -13.59 14.01 25.54
C SER A 112 -14.73 13.79 26.52
N LEU A 113 -14.40 13.44 27.76
CA LEU A 113 -15.37 12.99 28.76
C LEU A 113 -16.41 14.05 29.11
N TYR A 114 -16.00 15.31 29.21
CA TYR A 114 -16.90 16.43 29.47
C TYR A 114 -17.97 16.59 28.39
N HIS A 115 -17.64 16.26 27.14
CA HIS A 115 -18.53 16.37 26.00
C HIS A 115 -19.26 15.04 25.70
N TYR A 116 -19.08 14.00 26.48
CA TYR A 116 -19.59 12.66 26.22
C TYR A 116 -19.16 12.09 24.87
N VAL A 117 -17.98 12.49 24.38
CA VAL A 117 -17.39 12.03 23.12
C VAL A 117 -16.49 10.85 23.43
N THR A 118 -16.78 9.71 22.84
CA THR A 118 -15.97 8.49 22.98
C THR A 118 -14.80 8.48 22.02
N LYS A 119 -13.90 7.50 22.18
CA LYS A 119 -12.82 7.24 21.23
C LYS A 119 -13.39 6.89 19.85
N GLU A 120 -14.44 6.09 19.79
CA GLU A 120 -15.13 5.67 18.57
C GLU A 120 -15.76 6.84 17.83
N ASP A 121 -16.29 7.82 18.56
CA ASP A 121 -16.81 9.06 17.96
C ASP A 121 -15.69 9.88 17.32
N GLN A 122 -14.53 9.99 17.97
CA GLN A 122 -13.34 10.65 17.42
C GLN A 122 -12.90 9.97 16.12
N ILE A 123 -12.77 8.64 16.12
CA ILE A 123 -12.45 7.84 14.94
C ILE A 123 -13.45 8.10 13.81
N SER A 124 -14.73 8.13 14.14
CA SER A 124 -15.79 8.42 13.16
C SER A 124 -15.64 9.82 12.55
N ALA A 125 -15.24 10.82 13.32
CA ALA A 125 -15.00 12.17 12.82
C ALA A 125 -13.76 12.23 11.90
N ILE A 126 -12.68 11.49 12.22
CA ILE A 126 -11.50 11.36 11.35
C ILE A 126 -11.88 10.71 10.01
N LYS A 127 -12.71 9.66 10.04
CA LYS A 127 -13.22 9.01 8.83
C LYS A 127 -14.02 9.99 7.95
N LYS A 128 -14.84 10.86 8.55
CA LYS A 128 -15.57 11.90 7.81
C LYS A 128 -14.62 12.92 7.17
N ALA A 129 -13.54 13.29 7.85
CA ALA A 129 -12.53 14.20 7.29
C ALA A 129 -11.80 13.56 6.11
N ALA A 130 -11.44 12.28 6.21
CA ALA A 130 -10.81 11.53 5.13
C ALA A 130 -11.76 11.36 3.93
N GLU A 131 -13.03 11.05 4.17
CA GLU A 131 -14.05 10.97 3.11
C GLU A 131 -14.25 12.32 2.41
N TYR A 132 -14.25 13.42 3.16
CA TYR A 132 -14.32 14.76 2.59
C TYR A 132 -13.12 15.07 1.69
N LEU A 133 -11.88 14.78 2.14
CA LEU A 133 -10.68 14.92 1.32
C LEU A 133 -10.79 14.13 0.01
N LYS A 134 -11.29 12.90 0.07
CA LYS A 134 -11.43 12.01 -1.08
C LYS A 134 -12.50 12.49 -2.04
N THR A 135 -13.68 12.84 -1.55
CA THR A 135 -14.83 13.20 -2.40
C THR A 135 -14.72 14.58 -3.01
N GLU A 136 -14.23 15.57 -2.26
CA GLU A 136 -14.14 16.95 -2.74
C GLU A 136 -12.86 17.22 -3.54
N TYR A 137 -11.77 16.53 -3.21
CA TYR A 137 -10.46 16.86 -3.75
C TYR A 137 -9.72 15.69 -4.42
N GLY A 138 -10.24 14.46 -4.35
CA GLY A 138 -9.56 13.27 -4.84
C GLY A 138 -8.28 12.92 -4.07
N ILE A 139 -8.15 13.41 -2.82
CA ILE A 139 -6.98 13.23 -1.99
C ILE A 139 -7.19 12.07 -1.03
N GLN A 140 -6.25 11.12 -1.06
CA GLN A 140 -6.23 9.99 -0.15
C GLN A 140 -5.47 10.36 1.13
N LEU A 141 -6.03 10.02 2.28
CA LEU A 141 -5.35 10.16 3.55
C LEU A 141 -4.33 9.05 3.73
N ILE A 142 -3.13 9.39 4.18
CA ILE A 142 -2.13 8.48 4.72
C ILE A 142 -1.77 8.92 6.13
N GLY A 143 -1.32 8.00 6.98
CA GLY A 143 -1.07 8.28 8.40
C GLY A 143 0.26 7.75 8.89
N GLU A 144 0.60 8.12 10.12
CA GLU A 144 1.84 7.75 10.78
C GLU A 144 1.83 6.28 11.24
N TYR A 145 0.65 5.76 11.56
CA TYR A 145 0.50 4.42 12.11
C TYR A 145 -0.45 3.56 11.27
N ALA A 146 -0.19 2.26 11.23
CA ALA A 146 -1.12 1.29 10.70
C ALA A 146 -2.20 0.97 11.76
N ASP A 147 -3.13 1.89 11.99
CA ASP A 147 -4.24 1.66 12.92
C ASP A 147 -5.39 0.92 12.23
N THR A 148 -5.81 -0.20 12.83
CA THR A 148 -6.94 -1.00 12.36
C THR A 148 -8.24 -0.22 12.25
N ASN A 149 -8.45 0.76 13.13
CA ASN A 149 -9.66 1.57 13.12
C ASN A 149 -9.74 2.51 11.90
N LEU A 150 -8.60 2.81 11.26
CA LEU A 150 -8.51 3.70 10.10
C LEU A 150 -8.25 2.96 8.78
N TYR A 151 -8.18 1.64 8.79
CA TYR A 151 -8.04 0.85 7.58
C TYR A 151 -9.21 1.10 6.62
N GLY A 152 -8.91 1.15 5.32
CA GLY A 152 -9.87 1.48 4.27
C GLY A 152 -10.16 2.98 4.14
N VAL A 153 -9.71 3.79 5.09
CA VAL A 153 -9.84 5.25 5.11
C VAL A 153 -8.49 5.92 5.01
N CYS A 154 -7.52 5.43 5.78
CA CYS A 154 -6.12 5.76 5.66
C CYS A 154 -5.43 4.69 4.81
N SER A 155 -4.90 5.05 3.65
CA SER A 155 -4.37 4.10 2.66
C SER A 155 -3.01 3.54 3.01
N LEU A 156 -2.24 4.20 3.84
CA LEU A 156 -0.89 3.81 4.20
C LEU A 156 -0.61 4.22 5.63
N GLY A 157 -0.30 3.25 6.46
CA GLY A 157 0.25 3.50 7.77
C GLY A 157 1.76 3.25 7.74
N VAL A 158 2.54 4.23 8.15
CA VAL A 158 3.96 4.05 8.42
C VAL A 158 4.09 3.56 9.85
N THR A 159 4.59 2.34 10.03
CA THR A 159 4.73 1.77 11.36
C THR A 159 6.10 2.09 11.93
N TRP A 160 6.13 2.79 13.05
CA TRP A 160 7.34 3.04 13.81
C TRP A 160 7.61 1.85 14.75
N ASP A 161 8.69 1.11 14.52
CA ASP A 161 9.04 -0.09 15.26
C ASP A 161 9.52 0.15 16.70
N TRP A 162 9.88 1.38 17.02
CA TRP A 162 10.34 1.75 18.37
C TRP A 162 9.18 1.94 19.37
N TRP A 163 7.92 2.08 18.89
CA TRP A 163 6.74 2.31 19.72
C TRP A 163 5.86 1.08 19.86
N ALA A 164 5.91 0.20 18.92
CA ALA A 164 5.11 -0.99 18.92
C ALA A 164 6.00 -2.19 18.65
N SER A 165 5.87 -3.23 19.48
CA SER A 165 6.18 -4.56 19.01
C SER A 165 5.33 -4.77 17.75
N LEU A 166 5.92 -4.70 16.57
CA LEU A 166 5.27 -5.05 15.31
C LEU A 166 4.59 -6.40 15.51
N ASN A 167 3.28 -6.39 15.57
CA ASN A 167 2.54 -7.60 15.72
C ASN A 167 2.63 -8.37 14.40
N ILE A 168 2.85 -9.67 14.46
CA ILE A 168 2.82 -10.55 13.29
C ILE A 168 1.55 -10.37 12.43
N ASN A 169 0.47 -9.91 13.03
CA ASN A 169 -0.77 -9.55 12.36
C ASN A 169 -0.61 -8.50 11.27
N GLN A 170 0.41 -7.65 11.33
CA GLN A 170 0.72 -6.69 10.26
C GLN A 170 1.21 -7.38 8.99
N MET A 171 1.68 -8.62 9.08
CA MET A 171 2.01 -9.44 7.92
C MET A 171 0.76 -9.87 7.14
N GLU A 172 -0.41 -9.83 7.78
CA GLU A 172 -1.69 -10.24 7.20
C GLU A 172 -2.43 -9.11 6.47
N VAL A 173 -1.96 -7.87 6.55
CA VAL A 173 -2.50 -6.75 5.78
C VAL A 173 -1.70 -6.52 4.51
N ALA A 174 -2.33 -5.92 3.52
CA ALA A 174 -1.65 -5.60 2.27
C ALA A 174 -0.51 -4.59 2.49
N PRO A 175 0.59 -4.68 1.72
CA PRO A 175 1.73 -3.78 1.84
C PRO A 175 1.38 -2.29 1.73
N TYR A 176 0.36 -1.96 0.97
CA TYR A 176 -0.10 -0.58 0.81
C TYR A 176 -0.92 -0.05 2.00
N ILE A 177 -1.36 -0.94 2.92
CA ILE A 177 -2.06 -0.55 4.13
C ILE A 177 -1.09 -0.44 5.30
N ALA A 178 -0.20 -1.43 5.45
CA ALA A 178 0.84 -1.45 6.45
C ALA A 178 2.15 -1.85 5.78
N CYS A 179 2.92 -0.89 5.39
CA CYS A 179 4.29 -1.12 4.94
C CYS A 179 5.18 -1.44 6.13
N GLY A 180 6.14 -2.32 5.92
CA GLY A 180 7.17 -2.60 6.90
C GLY A 180 7.79 -1.28 7.37
N GLY A 181 7.79 -1.07 8.68
CA GLY A 181 8.19 0.18 9.26
C GLY A 181 9.67 0.44 9.15
N ARG A 182 10.03 1.60 9.59
CA ARG A 182 11.35 1.93 10.07
C ARG A 182 11.70 0.92 11.13
N ASP A 183 12.71 0.17 10.94
CA ASP A 183 13.19 -0.70 11.96
C ASP A 183 14.64 -0.40 12.29
N GLY A 184 15.10 -0.98 13.37
CA GLY A 184 16.46 -0.83 13.84
C GLY A 184 17.56 -1.28 12.87
N THR A 185 17.33 -1.35 11.55
CA THR A 185 18.37 -1.50 10.55
C THR A 185 19.14 -0.22 10.29
N HIS A 186 18.67 0.88 10.85
CA HIS A 186 19.32 2.18 10.75
C HIS A 186 20.51 2.35 11.72
N ASP A 187 21.24 1.27 12.03
CA ASP A 187 22.44 1.32 12.86
C ASP A 187 23.39 2.42 12.46
N GLU A 188 23.51 2.63 11.15
CA GLU A 188 24.46 3.58 10.60
C GLU A 188 23.96 5.01 10.62
N LEU A 189 22.64 5.23 10.57
CA LEU A 189 22.04 6.56 10.66
C LEU A 189 21.88 7.01 12.11
N TYR A 190 21.58 6.10 13.02
CA TYR A 190 21.26 6.41 14.41
C TYR A 190 22.28 5.90 15.43
N GLY A 191 23.24 5.07 15.01
CA GLY A 191 24.28 4.55 15.91
C GLY A 191 23.74 3.62 17.01
N GLY A 192 22.57 3.05 16.80
CA GLY A 192 21.88 2.22 17.78
C GLY A 192 22.15 0.73 17.66
N GLN A 193 22.05 0.02 18.78
CA GLN A 193 22.04 -1.44 18.77
C GLN A 193 20.68 -1.94 18.29
N ILE A 194 20.72 -2.87 17.35
CA ILE A 194 19.52 -3.46 16.79
C ILE A 194 18.91 -4.48 17.76
N ASP A 195 17.64 -4.33 18.05
CA ASP A 195 16.87 -5.37 18.71
C ASP A 195 16.59 -6.51 17.72
N LEU A 196 17.32 -7.62 17.89
CA LEU A 196 17.22 -8.80 17.03
C LEU A 196 15.80 -9.37 16.97
N THR A 197 14.97 -9.17 17.99
CA THR A 197 13.59 -9.65 18.01
C THR A 197 12.69 -8.87 17.05
N LYS A 198 13.04 -7.63 16.75
CA LYS A 198 12.33 -6.77 15.80
C LYS A 198 12.73 -7.01 14.34
N ARG A 199 13.93 -7.54 14.10
CA ARG A 199 14.45 -7.77 12.75
C ARG A 199 13.63 -8.73 11.90
N ARG A 200 12.96 -9.70 12.49
CA ARG A 200 12.13 -10.66 11.74
C ARG A 200 11.04 -10.01 10.89
N PHE A 201 10.63 -8.79 11.24
CA PHE A 201 9.63 -8.04 10.48
C PHE A 201 10.21 -7.36 9.24
N GLN A 202 11.54 -7.30 9.13
CA GLN A 202 12.25 -6.75 7.96
C GLN A 202 12.18 -7.64 6.72
N VAL A 203 11.55 -8.78 6.79
CA VAL A 203 11.25 -9.59 5.59
C VAL A 203 10.48 -8.82 4.52
N PHE A 204 9.90 -7.68 4.88
CA PHE A 204 9.27 -6.75 3.95
C PHE A 204 10.24 -5.72 3.37
N GLY A 205 11.49 -5.69 3.82
CA GLY A 205 12.40 -4.57 3.64
C GLY A 205 12.08 -3.41 4.57
N ALA A 206 12.92 -2.40 4.56
CA ALA A 206 12.77 -1.18 5.34
C ALA A 206 12.75 0.05 4.43
N SER A 207 11.88 1.03 4.73
CA SER A 207 11.89 2.31 4.04
C SER A 207 12.73 3.33 4.80
N VAL A 208 13.38 4.23 4.07
CA VAL A 208 14.02 5.40 4.67
C VAL A 208 12.92 6.44 4.90
N GLN A 209 12.71 6.79 6.16
CA GLN A 209 11.72 7.79 6.51
C GLN A 209 12.24 9.21 6.33
N LEU A 210 11.31 10.15 6.23
CA LEU A 210 11.59 11.57 6.06
C LEU A 210 12.55 12.09 7.15
N GLU A 211 12.33 11.72 8.40
CA GLU A 211 13.13 12.18 9.52
C GLU A 211 14.55 11.65 9.49
N ASP A 212 14.72 10.43 9.00
CA ASP A 212 16.03 9.83 8.83
C ASP A 212 16.87 10.58 7.80
N THR A 213 16.22 11.05 6.73
CA THR A 213 16.90 11.77 5.66
C THR A 213 17.03 13.26 5.92
N GLN A 214 16.06 13.88 6.59
CA GLN A 214 16.11 15.34 6.83
C GLN A 214 17.20 15.76 7.84
N PHE A 215 17.54 14.89 8.79
CA PHE A 215 18.60 15.14 9.77
C PHE A 215 19.96 14.62 9.32
N GLN A 216 19.98 13.69 8.35
CA GLN A 216 21.23 13.17 7.79
C GLN A 216 21.76 14.08 6.70
N ARG A 217 22.91 14.70 6.95
CA ARG A 217 23.55 15.62 6.01
C ARG A 217 24.60 14.95 5.13
N ASP A 218 24.93 13.71 5.42
CA ASP A 218 25.90 12.93 4.64
C ASP A 218 25.18 12.21 3.49
N PRO A 219 25.34 12.65 2.24
CA PRO A 219 24.66 12.05 1.10
C PRO A 219 25.07 10.61 0.85
N PHE A 220 26.29 10.21 1.24
CA PHE A 220 26.75 8.82 1.09
C PHE A 220 25.99 7.88 2.02
N LYS A 221 25.71 8.28 3.25
CA LYS A 221 24.87 7.49 4.17
C LYS A 221 23.44 7.36 3.67
N VAL A 222 22.86 8.45 3.16
CA VAL A 222 21.53 8.41 2.54
C VAL A 222 21.51 7.48 1.33
N ALA A 223 22.51 7.58 0.44
CA ALA A 223 22.61 6.71 -0.74
C ALA A 223 22.78 5.23 -0.35
N ARG A 224 23.52 4.95 0.72
CA ARG A 224 23.68 3.60 1.28
C ARG A 224 22.32 3.05 1.70
N GLU A 225 21.58 3.75 2.55
CA GLU A 225 20.26 3.32 3.03
C GLU A 225 19.26 3.13 1.88
N LEU A 226 19.21 4.07 0.93
CA LEU A 226 18.38 3.93 -0.25
C LEU A 226 18.73 2.67 -1.05
N SER A 227 20.03 2.38 -1.23
CA SER A 227 20.47 1.30 -2.11
C SER A 227 20.23 -0.09 -1.54
N HIS A 228 20.44 -0.33 -0.25
CA HIS A 228 20.32 -1.68 0.30
C HIS A 228 19.04 -1.94 1.09
N HIS A 229 18.29 -0.90 1.47
CA HIS A 229 17.01 -1.03 2.16
C HIS A 229 15.83 -0.58 1.31
N THR A 230 15.79 0.69 0.90
CA THR A 230 14.61 1.27 0.26
C THR A 230 14.29 0.61 -1.09
N TYR A 231 15.29 0.30 -1.92
CA TYR A 231 15.06 -0.42 -3.18
C TYR A 231 14.47 -1.81 -2.93
N VAL A 232 14.96 -2.52 -1.92
CA VAL A 232 14.43 -3.83 -1.52
C VAL A 232 13.00 -3.70 -1.01
N TYR A 233 12.73 -2.69 -0.20
CA TYR A 233 11.39 -2.37 0.29
C TYR A 233 10.40 -2.14 -0.87
N PHE A 234 10.72 -1.28 -1.81
CA PHE A 234 9.86 -1.05 -2.97
C PHE A 234 9.68 -2.30 -3.83
N TYR A 235 10.73 -3.09 -4.00
CA TYR A 235 10.65 -4.35 -4.74
C TYR A 235 9.69 -5.33 -4.07
N LEU A 236 9.78 -5.53 -2.76
CA LEU A 236 8.96 -6.49 -2.03
C LEU A 236 7.50 -6.04 -1.88
N ASN A 237 7.26 -4.77 -1.61
CA ASN A 237 5.92 -4.28 -1.31
C ASN A 237 5.01 -4.14 -2.55
N ARG A 238 5.52 -4.30 -3.76
CA ARG A 238 4.71 -4.45 -4.97
C ARG A 238 4.16 -5.88 -5.17
N LEU A 239 4.68 -6.85 -4.43
CA LEU A 239 4.36 -8.26 -4.58
C LEU A 239 3.23 -8.68 -3.64
N LEU A 240 2.45 -9.69 -4.08
CA LEU A 240 1.46 -10.32 -3.22
C LEU A 240 2.14 -11.17 -2.15
N ARG A 241 1.71 -11.04 -0.92
CA ARG A 241 2.10 -11.92 0.19
C ARG A 241 1.24 -13.18 0.13
N LEU A 242 1.84 -14.33 -0.22
CA LEU A 242 1.11 -15.58 -0.42
C LEU A 242 1.13 -16.48 0.82
N LYS A 243 2.25 -16.51 1.53
CA LYS A 243 2.44 -17.36 2.71
C LYS A 243 3.54 -16.79 3.58
N TYR A 244 3.42 -16.93 4.88
CA TYR A 244 4.54 -16.72 5.81
C TYR A 244 4.65 -17.91 6.78
N GLU A 245 5.88 -18.18 7.19
CA GLU A 245 6.23 -19.22 8.13
C GLU A 245 7.19 -18.65 9.16
N THR A 246 6.83 -18.77 10.43
CA THR A 246 7.72 -18.41 11.54
C THR A 246 8.39 -19.67 12.06
N ARG A 247 9.70 -19.61 12.19
CA ARG A 247 10.49 -20.64 12.84
C ARG A 247 11.04 -20.04 14.12
N ASP A 248 10.64 -20.60 15.27
CA ASP A 248 11.06 -20.09 16.56
C ASP A 248 10.91 -18.56 16.72
N THR A 249 11.72 -17.94 17.55
CA THR A 249 11.65 -16.50 17.86
C THR A 249 12.41 -15.61 16.86
N LEU A 250 13.21 -16.15 15.96
CA LEU A 250 14.13 -15.39 15.13
C LEU A 250 13.97 -15.61 13.62
N GLY A 251 13.55 -16.79 13.20
CA GLY A 251 13.43 -17.12 11.78
C GLY A 251 12.04 -16.84 11.21
N ILE A 252 11.99 -16.21 10.04
CA ILE A 252 10.76 -16.00 9.28
C ILE A 252 11.02 -16.21 7.79
N THR A 253 10.06 -16.83 7.11
CA THR A 253 10.05 -16.97 5.65
C THR A 253 8.74 -16.42 5.11
N LEU A 254 8.84 -15.48 4.19
CA LEU A 254 7.73 -14.91 3.46
C LEU A 254 7.80 -15.35 2.01
N THR A 255 6.76 -16.06 1.55
CA THR A 255 6.58 -16.42 0.14
C THR A 255 5.70 -15.38 -0.53
N LEU A 256 6.17 -14.84 -1.62
CA LEU A 256 5.55 -13.77 -2.38
C LEU A 256 5.18 -14.24 -3.78
N SER A 257 4.35 -13.46 -4.48
CA SER A 257 4.13 -13.66 -5.92
C SER A 257 5.44 -13.57 -6.69
N ASP A 258 5.40 -13.97 -7.97
CA ASP A 258 6.56 -13.89 -8.86
C ASP A 258 7.73 -14.82 -8.45
N ASN A 259 7.42 -15.91 -7.73
CA ASN A 259 8.38 -16.86 -7.16
C ASN A 259 9.46 -16.20 -6.27
N VAL A 260 9.09 -15.13 -5.58
CA VAL A 260 9.98 -14.45 -4.65
C VAL A 260 9.83 -15.03 -3.25
N VAL A 261 10.97 -15.29 -2.60
CA VAL A 261 11.04 -15.71 -1.20
C VAL A 261 11.94 -14.73 -0.45
N SER A 262 11.40 -14.10 0.55
CA SER A 262 12.14 -13.25 1.49
C SER A 262 12.25 -13.98 2.81
N LYS A 263 13.46 -14.17 3.33
CA LYS A 263 13.64 -14.89 4.57
C LYS A 263 14.71 -14.27 5.46
N TRP A 264 14.47 -14.41 6.73
CA TRP A 264 15.37 -14.06 7.79
C TRP A 264 15.72 -15.35 8.55
N ASP A 265 16.99 -15.74 8.48
CA ASP A 265 17.46 -16.98 9.10
C ASP A 265 18.06 -16.74 10.50
N ASN A 266 18.32 -17.82 11.25
CA ASN A 266 18.87 -17.76 12.60
C ASN A 266 20.32 -17.19 12.65
N ASP A 267 21.00 -17.10 11.50
CA ASP A 267 22.28 -16.41 11.38
C ASP A 267 22.16 -14.87 11.33
N ASN A 268 20.94 -14.39 11.48
CA ASN A 268 20.61 -12.98 11.46
C ASN A 268 20.93 -12.28 10.11
N VAL A 269 20.78 -13.01 9.03
CA VAL A 269 21.01 -12.51 7.67
C VAL A 269 19.70 -12.51 6.88
N HIS A 270 19.29 -11.35 6.37
CA HIS A 270 18.17 -11.24 5.43
C HIS A 270 18.60 -11.70 4.04
N ARG A 271 17.89 -12.68 3.51
CA ARG A 271 18.08 -13.20 2.15
C ARG A 271 16.84 -13.07 1.32
N LEU A 272 17.04 -12.71 0.06
CA LEU A 272 15.99 -12.61 -0.94
C LEU A 272 16.33 -13.50 -2.12
N TYR A 273 15.37 -14.32 -2.54
CA TYR A 273 15.48 -15.20 -3.70
C TYR A 273 14.37 -14.93 -4.69
N ARG A 274 14.63 -15.11 -5.96
CA ARG A 274 13.62 -15.18 -7.02
C ARG A 274 13.94 -16.35 -7.96
N ASP A 275 12.95 -17.17 -8.27
CA ASP A 275 13.11 -18.40 -9.05
C ASP A 275 14.24 -19.31 -8.50
N GLY A 276 14.46 -19.29 -7.19
CA GLY A 276 15.53 -20.01 -6.51
C GLY A 276 16.93 -19.35 -6.54
N TYR A 277 17.10 -18.25 -7.27
CA TYR A 277 18.37 -17.54 -7.35
C TYR A 277 18.45 -16.39 -6.34
N LEU A 278 19.64 -16.24 -5.74
CA LEU A 278 19.93 -15.21 -4.76
C LEU A 278 19.85 -13.82 -5.38
N MET A 279 19.13 -12.90 -4.76
CA MET A 279 19.03 -11.48 -5.12
C MET A 279 19.57 -10.55 -4.03
N LYS A 280 19.58 -11.01 -2.79
CA LYS A 280 20.09 -10.26 -1.64
C LYS A 280 20.66 -11.23 -0.61
N GLU A 281 21.76 -10.85 -0.01
CA GLU A 281 22.31 -11.50 1.18
C GLU A 281 22.91 -10.45 2.10
N GLY A 282 22.31 -10.22 3.25
CA GLY A 282 22.73 -9.14 4.15
C GLY A 282 22.66 -7.78 3.46
N HIS A 283 23.79 -7.13 3.28
CA HIS A 283 23.91 -5.82 2.63
C HIS A 283 24.32 -5.90 1.15
N ASP A 284 24.40 -7.09 0.59
CA ASP A 284 24.67 -7.31 -0.83
C ASP A 284 23.35 -7.45 -1.57
N VAL A 285 23.12 -6.62 -2.58
CA VAL A 285 21.84 -6.49 -3.27
C VAL A 285 22.02 -6.55 -4.78
N PHE A 286 21.09 -7.24 -5.45
CA PHE A 286 20.98 -7.31 -6.90
C PHE A 286 19.49 -7.40 -7.26
N VAL A 287 18.80 -6.26 -7.29
CA VAL A 287 17.33 -6.22 -7.41
C VAL A 287 16.86 -5.47 -8.65
N PRO A 288 15.79 -5.95 -9.32
CA PRO A 288 15.16 -5.22 -10.41
C PRO A 288 14.58 -3.88 -9.95
N VAL A 289 14.79 -2.86 -10.77
CA VAL A 289 14.11 -1.57 -10.67
C VAL A 289 12.85 -1.64 -11.53
N PHE A 290 11.69 -1.88 -10.92
CA PHE A 290 10.46 -2.20 -11.64
C PHE A 290 9.63 -0.98 -12.07
N TRP A 291 9.94 0.20 -11.57
CA TRP A 291 9.16 1.43 -11.82
C TRP A 291 9.61 2.22 -13.04
N VAL A 292 10.75 1.88 -13.64
CA VAL A 292 11.20 2.46 -14.91
C VAL A 292 10.67 1.66 -16.11
N ASN A 293 10.55 2.30 -17.27
CA ASN A 293 9.98 1.69 -18.48
C ASN A 293 10.98 0.82 -19.29
N HIS A 294 12.13 0.49 -18.71
CA HIS A 294 13.12 -0.41 -19.30
C HIS A 294 13.61 -1.43 -18.28
N LEU A 295 14.32 -2.46 -18.73
CA LEU A 295 14.94 -3.42 -17.82
C LEU A 295 16.12 -2.75 -17.12
N GLU A 296 16.12 -2.77 -15.81
CA GLU A 296 17.16 -2.20 -14.96
C GLU A 296 17.36 -3.03 -13.71
N ILE A 297 18.61 -3.25 -13.32
CA ILE A 297 19.01 -3.85 -12.05
C ILE A 297 19.79 -2.82 -11.25
N MET A 298 19.49 -2.67 -9.98
CA MET A 298 20.35 -2.01 -9.02
C MET A 298 21.14 -3.06 -8.25
N ALA A 299 22.47 -2.97 -8.33
CA ALA A 299 23.41 -3.81 -7.59
C ALA A 299 24.22 -2.95 -6.61
N TYR A 300 24.35 -3.42 -5.37
CA TYR A 300 25.02 -2.68 -4.31
C TYR A 300 25.64 -3.62 -3.27
N SER A 301 26.77 -3.21 -2.70
CA SER A 301 27.37 -3.90 -1.55
C SER A 301 28.02 -2.90 -0.61
N VAL A 302 27.72 -2.99 0.68
CA VAL A 302 28.34 -2.12 1.71
C VAL A 302 29.83 -2.41 1.85
N LYS A 303 30.25 -3.68 1.79
CA LYS A 303 31.63 -4.10 2.03
C LYS A 303 32.40 -4.44 0.75
N GLY A 304 31.75 -4.34 -0.39
CA GLY A 304 32.24 -4.89 -1.63
C GLY A 304 31.98 -6.39 -1.76
N ARG A 305 31.63 -6.82 -2.97
CA ARG A 305 31.38 -8.23 -3.29
C ARG A 305 31.92 -8.56 -4.67
N THR A 306 32.58 -9.68 -4.78
CA THR A 306 32.94 -10.26 -6.08
C THR A 306 32.28 -11.63 -6.20
N GLY A 307 31.50 -11.85 -7.27
CA GLY A 307 30.80 -13.10 -7.45
C GLY A 307 29.77 -13.07 -8.59
N ILE A 308 29.06 -14.17 -8.71
CA ILE A 308 28.04 -14.35 -9.75
C ILE A 308 26.67 -13.92 -9.21
N TRP A 309 25.96 -13.16 -10.05
CA TRP A 309 24.56 -12.87 -9.90
C TRP A 309 23.76 -13.44 -11.07
N HIS A 310 22.51 -13.80 -10.81
CA HIS A 310 21.57 -14.28 -11.82
C HIS A 310 20.57 -13.20 -12.15
N PHE A 311 20.40 -12.90 -13.43
CA PHE A 311 19.35 -12.00 -13.89
C PHE A 311 17.99 -12.67 -13.77
N PRO A 312 16.94 -11.88 -13.49
CA PRO A 312 15.56 -12.36 -13.56
C PRO A 312 15.20 -12.88 -14.96
N ARG A 313 14.15 -13.71 -15.03
CA ARG A 313 13.73 -14.35 -16.28
C ARG A 313 13.40 -13.39 -17.42
N GLU A 314 13.01 -12.14 -17.11
CA GLU A 314 12.73 -11.10 -18.10
C GLU A 314 13.97 -10.68 -18.91
N TRP A 315 15.15 -11.01 -18.40
CA TRP A 315 16.44 -10.75 -19.04
C TRP A 315 16.87 -11.88 -20.00
N THR A 316 16.05 -12.93 -20.12
CA THR A 316 16.35 -14.04 -21.03
C THR A 316 16.47 -13.53 -22.47
N GLY A 317 17.59 -13.86 -23.14
CA GLY A 317 17.88 -13.38 -24.50
C GLY A 317 18.70 -12.09 -24.55
N ILE A 318 18.94 -11.43 -23.40
CA ILE A 318 19.91 -10.31 -23.36
C ILE A 318 21.31 -10.90 -23.34
N GLU A 319 22.15 -10.48 -24.28
CA GLU A 319 23.53 -10.97 -24.43
C GLU A 319 24.57 -10.02 -23.85
N LYS A 320 24.24 -8.73 -23.79
CA LYS A 320 25.16 -7.68 -23.36
C LYS A 320 24.43 -6.66 -22.50
N VAL A 321 25.16 -6.08 -21.55
CA VAL A 321 24.69 -5.03 -20.65
C VAL A 321 25.67 -3.86 -20.63
N ASP A 322 25.13 -2.69 -20.30
CA ASP A 322 25.89 -1.51 -19.92
C ASP A 322 25.76 -1.33 -18.41
N ILE A 323 26.85 -0.95 -17.76
CA ILE A 323 26.91 -0.76 -16.32
C ILE A 323 27.25 0.69 -16.02
N TYR A 324 26.39 1.33 -15.24
CA TYR A 324 26.54 2.71 -14.80
C TYR A 324 26.75 2.77 -13.27
N THR A 325 27.26 3.89 -12.80
CA THR A 325 27.26 4.26 -11.38
C THR A 325 26.87 5.72 -11.22
N PHE A 326 26.53 6.15 -10.02
CA PHE A 326 26.28 7.54 -9.74
C PHE A 326 27.58 8.36 -9.80
N ASN A 327 27.47 9.62 -10.22
CA ASN A 327 28.53 10.60 -10.02
C ASN A 327 28.79 10.78 -8.53
N GLU A 328 29.97 11.29 -8.18
CA GLU A 328 30.35 11.50 -6.77
C GLU A 328 29.44 12.48 -6.03
N ASP A 329 28.80 13.39 -6.74
CA ASP A 329 27.84 14.35 -6.21
C ASP A 329 26.38 13.89 -6.33
N PHE A 330 26.12 12.65 -6.77
CA PHE A 330 24.80 12.05 -7.03
C PHE A 330 23.93 12.82 -8.04
N THR A 331 24.47 13.72 -8.82
CA THR A 331 23.68 14.54 -9.78
C THR A 331 23.36 13.81 -11.09
N GLY A 332 23.89 12.61 -11.30
CA GLY A 332 23.62 11.83 -12.51
C GLY A 332 24.37 10.51 -12.51
N LEU A 333 24.32 9.85 -13.65
CA LEU A 333 24.98 8.56 -13.89
C LEU A 333 26.17 8.73 -14.84
N ARG A 334 27.23 7.99 -14.59
CA ARG A 334 28.35 7.81 -15.50
C ARG A 334 28.51 6.34 -15.89
N LEU A 335 28.85 6.11 -17.14
CA LEU A 335 29.12 4.77 -17.65
C LEU A 335 30.41 4.20 -17.05
N LEU A 336 30.35 2.99 -16.50
CA LEU A 336 31.49 2.22 -16.01
C LEU A 336 32.00 1.24 -17.06
N GLU A 337 31.09 0.42 -17.60
CA GLU A 337 31.41 -0.60 -18.59
C GLU A 337 30.33 -0.59 -19.68
N GLN A 338 30.76 -0.70 -20.94
CA GLN A 338 29.86 -0.76 -22.09
C GLN A 338 29.91 -2.14 -22.76
N GLY A 339 28.76 -2.69 -23.07
CA GLY A 339 28.62 -3.92 -23.84
C GLY A 339 29.20 -5.17 -23.18
N ARG A 340 29.21 -5.22 -21.86
CA ARG A 340 29.67 -6.39 -21.11
C ARG A 340 28.84 -7.61 -21.42
N LYS A 341 29.49 -8.68 -21.84
CA LYS A 341 28.80 -9.95 -22.14
C LYS A 341 28.29 -10.61 -20.87
N ILE A 342 27.07 -11.12 -20.95
CA ILE A 342 26.47 -11.99 -19.96
C ILE A 342 26.36 -13.42 -20.52
N ASN A 343 26.44 -14.43 -19.66
CA ASN A 343 26.44 -15.83 -20.08
C ASN A 343 25.37 -16.61 -19.30
N LYS A 344 24.50 -17.31 -20.02
CA LYS A 344 23.44 -18.12 -19.38
C LYS A 344 22.62 -17.33 -18.34
N ASN A 345 22.25 -16.12 -18.67
CA ASN A 345 21.52 -15.22 -17.78
C ASN A 345 22.25 -14.88 -16.45
N GLN A 346 23.59 -14.89 -16.48
CA GLN A 346 24.45 -14.65 -15.33
C GLN A 346 25.49 -13.56 -15.63
N ILE A 347 25.86 -12.84 -14.59
CA ILE A 347 26.95 -11.86 -14.65
C ILE A 347 27.89 -12.07 -13.46
N TYR A 348 29.19 -12.03 -13.71
CA TYR A 348 30.20 -11.99 -12.67
C TYR A 348 30.53 -10.52 -12.40
N LEU A 349 30.15 -10.01 -11.24
CA LEU A 349 30.39 -8.62 -10.85
C LEU A 349 31.48 -8.53 -9.79
N SER A 350 32.30 -7.47 -9.90
CA SER A 350 33.11 -6.95 -8.83
C SER A 350 32.53 -5.62 -8.39
N GLN A 351 31.94 -5.61 -7.22
CA GLN A 351 31.29 -4.45 -6.63
C GLN A 351 32.24 -3.80 -5.62
N GLU A 352 32.52 -2.53 -5.82
CA GLU A 352 33.28 -1.76 -4.83
C GLU A 352 32.39 -1.46 -3.61
N PRO A 353 32.99 -1.30 -2.40
CA PRO A 353 32.26 -0.89 -1.22
C PRO A 353 31.50 0.42 -1.44
N ASP A 354 30.23 0.46 -0.99
CA ASP A 354 29.37 1.65 -1.00
C ASP A 354 29.18 2.33 -2.36
N ARG A 355 29.30 1.54 -3.44
CA ARG A 355 29.09 2.04 -4.80
C ARG A 355 27.99 1.28 -5.52
N ALA A 356 26.88 1.97 -5.76
CA ALA A 356 25.79 1.41 -6.55
C ALA A 356 26.19 1.23 -8.01
N GLN A 357 25.78 0.12 -8.61
CA GLN A 357 25.90 -0.17 -10.03
C GLN A 357 24.48 -0.32 -10.60
N ILE A 358 24.22 0.43 -11.66
CA ILE A 358 22.95 0.35 -12.41
C ILE A 358 23.24 -0.41 -13.69
N ILE A 359 22.57 -1.55 -13.87
CA ILE A 359 22.82 -2.47 -14.98
C ILE A 359 21.60 -2.47 -15.89
N VAL A 360 21.81 -2.23 -17.16
CA VAL A 360 20.76 -2.19 -18.19
C VAL A 360 21.16 -3.00 -19.42
N PRO A 361 20.24 -3.45 -20.28
CA PRO A 361 20.57 -4.00 -21.59
C PRO A 361 21.44 -3.01 -22.36
N ALA A 362 22.46 -3.52 -23.07
CA ALA A 362 23.38 -2.65 -23.82
C ALA A 362 22.61 -1.80 -24.86
N GLY A 363 22.90 -0.50 -24.87
CA GLY A 363 22.25 0.47 -25.73
C GLY A 363 20.93 1.03 -25.22
N THR A 364 20.56 0.75 -23.97
CA THR A 364 19.40 1.40 -23.31
C THR A 364 19.64 2.91 -23.21
N ASP A 365 18.65 3.70 -23.64
CA ASP A 365 18.71 5.16 -23.49
C ASP A 365 18.50 5.57 -22.03
N MET A 366 19.57 5.90 -21.35
CA MET A 366 19.57 6.32 -19.95
C MET A 366 19.18 7.78 -19.75
N THR A 367 18.89 8.53 -20.80
CA THR A 367 18.35 9.90 -20.70
C THR A 367 16.85 9.88 -20.48
N ASP A 368 16.15 8.85 -20.98
CA ASP A 368 14.73 8.60 -20.70
C ASP A 368 14.58 7.75 -19.44
N ARG A 369 14.31 8.41 -18.33
CA ARG A 369 13.99 7.78 -17.04
C ARG A 369 12.49 7.85 -16.75
N SER A 370 11.67 7.78 -17.79
CA SER A 370 10.22 7.69 -17.61
C SER A 370 9.83 6.48 -16.76
N THR A 371 8.79 6.64 -15.97
CA THR A 371 8.32 5.61 -15.06
C THR A 371 6.98 5.06 -15.50
N ILE A 372 6.68 3.83 -15.05
CA ILE A 372 5.37 3.20 -15.29
C ILE A 372 4.20 4.08 -14.81
N TYR A 373 4.42 4.93 -13.81
CA TYR A 373 3.38 5.81 -13.25
C TYR A 373 3.00 6.98 -14.16
N SER A 374 3.85 7.33 -15.12
CA SER A 374 3.58 8.35 -16.16
C SER A 374 3.03 7.76 -17.44
N ASN A 375 2.87 6.45 -17.54
CA ASN A 375 2.27 5.81 -18.70
C ASN A 375 0.78 6.21 -18.85
N PRO A 376 0.24 6.18 -20.06
CA PRO A 376 -1.19 6.35 -20.26
C PRO A 376 -1.97 5.30 -19.47
N PRO A 377 -3.09 5.67 -18.83
CA PRO A 377 -3.95 4.71 -18.16
C PRO A 377 -4.43 3.62 -19.14
N SER A 378 -4.50 2.38 -18.67
CA SER A 378 -5.01 1.24 -19.44
C SER A 378 -6.51 1.06 -19.31
N GLY A 379 -7.12 1.63 -18.28
CA GLY A 379 -8.54 1.50 -18.02
C GLY A 379 -9.08 2.57 -17.09
N THR A 380 -10.38 2.52 -16.87
CA THR A 380 -11.10 3.37 -15.91
C THR A 380 -12.00 2.51 -15.03
N ALA A 381 -12.27 2.99 -13.81
CA ALA A 381 -13.27 2.38 -12.94
C ALA A 381 -13.93 3.43 -12.05
N THR A 382 -15.23 3.28 -11.84
CA THR A 382 -16.01 4.07 -10.89
C THR A 382 -16.92 3.15 -10.09
N PHE A 383 -17.05 3.38 -8.79
CA PHE A 383 -18.02 2.65 -7.99
C PHE A 383 -19.44 3.08 -8.34
N ILE A 384 -20.34 2.13 -8.60
CA ILE A 384 -21.75 2.39 -8.95
C ILE A 384 -22.63 2.23 -7.72
N CYS A 385 -22.66 1.01 -7.15
CA CYS A 385 -23.58 0.72 -6.04
C CYS A 385 -23.18 -0.55 -5.26
N LYS A 386 -23.70 -0.62 -4.03
CA LYS A 386 -23.78 -1.83 -3.20
C LYS A 386 -25.23 -2.32 -3.23
N ASP A 387 -25.44 -3.61 -3.53
CA ASP A 387 -26.75 -4.23 -3.51
C ASP A 387 -26.79 -5.34 -2.45
N VAL A 388 -27.61 -5.15 -1.45
CA VAL A 388 -27.82 -6.07 -0.32
C VAL A 388 -29.16 -6.81 -0.40
N GLU A 389 -30.01 -6.49 -1.39
CA GLU A 389 -31.39 -7.00 -1.51
C GLU A 389 -31.47 -8.27 -2.38
N THR A 390 -30.55 -8.41 -3.33
CA THR A 390 -30.66 -9.48 -4.34
C THR A 390 -30.20 -10.83 -3.80
N HIS A 391 -29.34 -10.85 -2.79
CA HIS A 391 -28.74 -12.08 -2.25
C HIS A 391 -28.25 -13.00 -3.37
N GLY A 392 -28.41 -14.31 -3.26
CA GLY A 392 -28.02 -15.29 -4.31
C GLY A 392 -28.91 -15.31 -5.58
N ASN A 393 -29.93 -14.41 -5.72
CA ASN A 393 -30.93 -14.45 -6.80
C ASN A 393 -30.53 -13.62 -8.03
N TRP A 394 -29.38 -13.83 -8.59
CA TRP A 394 -28.75 -13.03 -9.62
C TRP A 394 -29.43 -13.04 -11.00
N LYS A 395 -30.07 -14.15 -11.41
CA LYS A 395 -30.48 -14.46 -12.79
C LYS A 395 -31.31 -13.40 -13.53
N ARG A 396 -32.02 -12.54 -12.83
CA ARG A 396 -32.85 -11.48 -13.48
C ARG A 396 -32.15 -10.13 -13.48
N LYS A 397 -31.17 -9.95 -12.63
CA LYS A 397 -30.60 -8.62 -12.36
C LYS A 397 -29.17 -8.51 -12.87
N TYR A 398 -28.39 -9.58 -12.78
CA TYR A 398 -26.97 -9.61 -13.11
C TYR A 398 -26.63 -10.60 -14.21
N GLY A 399 -25.48 -10.42 -14.86
CA GLY A 399 -24.88 -11.38 -15.77
C GLY A 399 -25.55 -11.48 -17.14
N LYS A 400 -26.25 -10.44 -17.59
CA LYS A 400 -26.92 -10.47 -18.92
C LYS A 400 -25.93 -10.57 -20.07
N LYS A 401 -24.75 -9.95 -19.96
CA LYS A 401 -23.67 -10.07 -20.95
C LYS A 401 -22.76 -11.27 -20.69
N GLY A 402 -22.57 -11.64 -19.42
CA GLY A 402 -21.72 -12.76 -19.04
C GLY A 402 -21.55 -12.88 -17.53
N TYR A 403 -20.97 -13.98 -17.11
CA TYR A 403 -20.75 -14.29 -15.70
C TYR A 403 -19.61 -15.31 -15.55
N ASP A 404 -19.01 -15.34 -14.38
CA ASP A 404 -18.21 -16.44 -13.86
C ASP A 404 -18.69 -16.75 -12.44
N ILE A 405 -19.45 -17.85 -12.29
CA ILE A 405 -19.91 -18.37 -11.00
C ILE A 405 -18.93 -19.44 -10.56
N PHE A 406 -18.18 -19.12 -9.54
CA PHE A 406 -17.04 -19.94 -9.12
C PHE A 406 -17.45 -21.36 -8.75
N GLY A 407 -16.68 -22.34 -9.21
CA GLY A 407 -16.95 -23.76 -8.99
C GLY A 407 -18.18 -24.32 -9.74
N HIS A 408 -18.82 -23.51 -10.60
CA HIS A 408 -20.02 -23.96 -11.31
C HIS A 408 -19.96 -23.73 -12.82
N SER A 409 -20.03 -22.48 -13.28
CA SER A 409 -20.16 -22.17 -14.70
C SER A 409 -19.63 -20.80 -15.05
N SER A 410 -18.95 -20.71 -16.17
CA SER A 410 -18.42 -19.45 -16.72
C SER A 410 -18.92 -19.26 -18.15
N LYS A 411 -19.39 -18.04 -18.44
CA LYS A 411 -19.74 -17.57 -19.77
C LYS A 411 -19.34 -16.10 -19.88
N LEU A 412 -18.15 -15.86 -20.40
CA LEU A 412 -17.63 -14.50 -20.52
C LEU A 412 -18.14 -13.81 -21.80
N PRO A 413 -18.28 -12.46 -21.80
CA PRO A 413 -18.45 -11.69 -23.03
C PRO A 413 -17.28 -11.99 -24.00
N LYS A 414 -17.55 -11.94 -25.31
CA LYS A 414 -16.52 -12.29 -26.34
C LYS A 414 -15.24 -11.45 -26.25
N THR A 415 -15.38 -10.21 -25.81
CA THR A 415 -14.29 -9.21 -25.72
C THR A 415 -13.72 -9.11 -24.29
N CYS A 416 -14.18 -9.96 -23.35
CA CYS A 416 -13.72 -9.94 -21.98
C CYS A 416 -12.61 -10.98 -21.79
N MET A 417 -11.51 -10.54 -21.19
CA MET A 417 -10.51 -11.44 -20.62
C MET A 417 -10.56 -11.35 -19.10
N LEU A 418 -10.43 -12.52 -18.46
CA LEU A 418 -10.49 -12.66 -17.02
C LEU A 418 -9.39 -13.60 -16.56
N SER A 419 -8.58 -13.19 -15.59
CA SER A 419 -7.59 -14.04 -14.94
C SER A 419 -7.55 -13.84 -13.44
N TYR A 420 -7.10 -14.86 -12.72
CA TYR A 420 -7.05 -14.91 -11.26
C TYR A 420 -5.63 -15.18 -10.79
N ILE A 421 -5.16 -14.42 -9.82
CA ILE A 421 -3.79 -14.50 -9.31
C ILE A 421 -3.82 -14.51 -7.78
N GLY A 422 -3.08 -15.45 -7.18
CA GLY A 422 -2.86 -15.49 -5.73
C GLY A 422 -4.00 -16.11 -4.93
N ASP A 423 -4.91 -16.81 -5.59
CA ASP A 423 -6.07 -17.43 -4.95
C ASP A 423 -6.22 -18.93 -5.23
N SER A 424 -7.15 -19.54 -4.53
CA SER A 424 -7.61 -20.91 -4.77
C SER A 424 -9.12 -20.98 -4.76
N LEU A 425 -9.66 -21.86 -5.62
CA LEU A 425 -11.10 -22.14 -5.67
C LEU A 425 -11.47 -23.18 -4.61
N LYS A 426 -12.51 -22.90 -3.82
CA LYS A 426 -13.11 -23.83 -2.85
C LYS A 426 -14.61 -23.92 -3.11
N VAL A 427 -15.13 -25.14 -3.31
CA VAL A 427 -16.56 -25.42 -3.31
C VAL A 427 -16.93 -25.88 -1.91
N LEU A 428 -17.78 -25.09 -1.22
CA LEU A 428 -18.19 -25.32 0.16
C LEU A 428 -19.44 -26.22 0.22
N ASP A 429 -20.44 -25.91 -0.62
CA ASP A 429 -21.65 -26.70 -0.76
C ASP A 429 -22.18 -26.59 -2.20
N ASN A 430 -22.28 -27.72 -2.88
CA ASN A 430 -22.78 -27.78 -4.24
C ASN A 430 -24.33 -27.95 -4.34
N ASN A 431 -25.00 -28.13 -3.23
CA ASN A 431 -26.46 -28.33 -3.18
C ASN A 431 -27.13 -27.48 -2.09
N SER A 432 -26.62 -26.31 -1.85
CA SER A 432 -27.14 -25.41 -0.83
C SER A 432 -28.61 -25.02 -1.10
N THR A 433 -29.33 -24.80 -0.01
CA THR A 433 -30.69 -24.25 -0.01
C THR A 433 -30.76 -22.84 0.55
N ARG A 434 -29.66 -22.31 1.03
CA ARG A 434 -29.58 -20.97 1.65
C ARG A 434 -29.88 -19.88 0.62
N PRO A 435 -30.66 -18.84 0.95
CA PRO A 435 -30.94 -17.72 0.04
C PRO A 435 -29.68 -16.96 -0.40
N VAL A 436 -28.66 -16.88 0.48
CA VAL A 436 -27.36 -16.26 0.20
C VAL A 436 -26.56 -17.02 -0.87
N SER A 437 -26.79 -18.32 -1.02
CA SER A 437 -26.06 -19.14 -2.00
C SER A 437 -26.49 -18.79 -3.42
N LEU A 438 -25.54 -18.69 -4.35
CA LEU A 438 -25.84 -18.33 -5.75
C LEU A 438 -26.68 -19.39 -6.46
N GLN A 439 -27.71 -18.96 -7.15
CA GLN A 439 -28.49 -19.83 -8.04
C GLN A 439 -27.57 -20.47 -9.10
N LYS A 440 -27.69 -21.77 -9.32
CA LYS A 440 -27.02 -22.44 -10.45
C LYS A 440 -27.58 -21.93 -11.77
N VAL A 441 -26.77 -21.92 -12.81
CA VAL A 441 -27.17 -21.47 -14.15
C VAL A 441 -28.36 -22.27 -14.66
N GLU A 442 -28.28 -23.58 -14.54
CA GLU A 442 -29.33 -24.51 -14.91
C GLU A 442 -29.98 -25.14 -13.68
N GLY A 443 -31.28 -25.44 -13.77
CA GLY A 443 -32.03 -26.06 -12.69
C GLY A 443 -32.42 -25.15 -11.55
N LYS A 444 -32.83 -25.75 -10.42
CA LYS A 444 -33.34 -25.04 -9.22
C LYS A 444 -32.34 -24.97 -8.06
N GLY A 445 -31.15 -25.57 -8.22
CA GLY A 445 -30.17 -25.67 -7.13
C GLY A 445 -29.36 -24.39 -6.93
N ARG A 446 -28.64 -24.34 -5.81
CA ARG A 446 -27.72 -23.27 -5.44
C ARG A 446 -26.33 -23.81 -5.15
N ILE A 447 -25.34 -22.95 -5.19
CA ILE A 447 -23.94 -23.28 -4.90
C ILE A 447 -23.34 -22.27 -3.94
N GLU A 448 -22.53 -22.77 -3.02
CA GLU A 448 -21.60 -22.03 -2.19
C GLU A 448 -20.18 -22.35 -2.65
N ALA A 449 -19.58 -21.43 -3.33
CA ALA A 449 -18.20 -21.56 -3.75
C ALA A 449 -17.51 -20.18 -3.66
N VAL A 450 -16.25 -20.21 -3.32
CA VAL A 450 -15.45 -19.00 -3.17
C VAL A 450 -14.10 -19.18 -3.83
N ARG A 451 -13.57 -18.09 -4.39
CA ARG A 451 -12.14 -17.93 -4.52
C ARG A 451 -11.62 -17.26 -3.26
N THR A 452 -10.54 -17.75 -2.71
CA THR A 452 -9.98 -17.29 -1.45
C THR A 452 -8.45 -17.32 -1.48
N SER A 453 -7.83 -16.50 -0.66
CA SER A 453 -6.38 -16.47 -0.48
C SER A 453 -6.03 -16.30 0.99
N VAL A 454 -4.74 -16.33 1.31
CA VAL A 454 -4.27 -16.10 2.69
C VAL A 454 -4.35 -14.61 3.05
N LEU A 455 -4.08 -13.72 2.10
CA LEU A 455 -3.97 -12.27 2.36
C LEU A 455 -4.79 -11.44 1.40
N HIS A 456 -4.58 -11.64 0.11
CA HIS A 456 -5.29 -10.93 -0.95
C HIS A 456 -5.28 -11.73 -2.25
N GLN A 457 -6.24 -11.44 -3.10
CA GLN A 457 -6.35 -12.00 -4.44
C GLN A 457 -6.45 -10.88 -5.47
N LEU A 458 -5.94 -11.15 -6.67
CA LEU A 458 -6.04 -10.26 -7.80
C LEU A 458 -6.91 -10.88 -8.90
N ILE A 459 -7.73 -10.06 -9.51
CA ILE A 459 -8.57 -10.44 -10.63
C ILE A 459 -8.33 -9.43 -11.75
N ASP A 460 -7.64 -9.85 -12.80
CA ASP A 460 -7.46 -9.02 -13.98
C ASP A 460 -8.70 -9.09 -14.87
N VAL A 461 -9.21 -7.94 -15.23
CA VAL A 461 -10.40 -7.77 -16.08
C VAL A 461 -10.07 -6.85 -17.23
N THR A 462 -10.22 -7.34 -18.46
CA THR A 462 -10.15 -6.52 -19.66
C THR A 462 -11.51 -6.50 -20.34
N VAL A 463 -12.03 -5.31 -20.63
CA VAL A 463 -13.30 -5.09 -21.35
C VAL A 463 -13.10 -3.97 -22.38
N GLU A 464 -13.67 -4.13 -23.58
CA GLU A 464 -13.52 -3.15 -24.66
C GLU A 464 -14.50 -1.98 -24.57
N GLU A 465 -15.67 -2.19 -23.96
CA GLU A 465 -16.73 -1.18 -23.81
C GLU A 465 -16.94 -0.87 -22.32
N ASN A 466 -17.56 0.27 -22.01
CA ASN A 466 -18.06 0.53 -20.66
C ASN A 466 -18.96 -0.61 -20.23
N THR A 467 -18.53 -1.29 -19.19
CA THR A 467 -19.16 -2.50 -18.70
C THR A 467 -19.40 -2.39 -17.20
N LYS A 468 -20.62 -2.66 -16.76
CA LYS A 468 -20.87 -2.84 -15.33
C LYS A 468 -20.35 -4.19 -14.90
N VAL A 469 -19.29 -4.20 -14.12
CA VAL A 469 -18.69 -5.38 -13.49
C VAL A 469 -19.18 -5.46 -12.06
N SER A 470 -19.84 -6.55 -11.70
CA SER A 470 -20.38 -6.76 -10.35
C SER A 470 -19.76 -8.00 -9.73
N LEU A 471 -19.13 -7.84 -8.57
CA LEU A 471 -18.59 -8.94 -7.80
C LEU A 471 -19.58 -9.33 -6.71
N TYR A 472 -19.76 -10.63 -6.49
CA TYR A 472 -20.59 -11.16 -5.42
C TYR A 472 -19.75 -11.68 -4.28
N PHE A 473 -20.08 -11.22 -3.09
CA PHE A 473 -19.43 -11.58 -1.84
C PHE A 473 -20.45 -12.21 -0.90
N ALA A 474 -20.06 -13.30 -0.25
CA ALA A 474 -20.87 -13.91 0.79
C ALA A 474 -19.96 -14.53 1.85
N ASP A 475 -20.15 -14.13 3.10
CA ASP A 475 -19.46 -14.76 4.25
C ASP A 475 -20.23 -16.00 4.68
N TYR A 476 -20.11 -17.07 3.90
CA TYR A 476 -20.82 -18.33 4.14
C TYR A 476 -20.51 -18.96 5.51
N LYS A 477 -19.42 -18.57 6.15
CA LYS A 477 -19.00 -19.07 7.47
C LYS A 477 -19.40 -18.17 8.61
N GLU A 478 -20.04 -17.02 8.34
CA GLU A 478 -20.57 -16.06 9.31
C GLU A 478 -19.51 -15.64 10.35
N LYS A 479 -18.33 -15.26 9.83
CA LYS A 479 -17.17 -14.84 10.65
C LYS A 479 -17.07 -13.32 10.83
N ASN A 480 -18.09 -12.57 10.39
CA ASN A 480 -18.10 -11.10 10.41
C ASN A 480 -16.86 -10.50 9.74
N CYS A 481 -16.58 -10.99 8.54
CA CYS A 481 -15.40 -10.60 7.80
C CYS A 481 -15.52 -9.21 7.22
N GLN A 482 -14.36 -8.59 7.04
CA GLN A 482 -14.24 -7.32 6.33
C GLN A 482 -13.20 -7.47 5.23
N GLU A 483 -13.46 -6.83 4.10
CA GLU A 483 -12.57 -6.86 2.94
C GLU A 483 -12.49 -5.49 2.29
N VAL A 484 -11.33 -5.15 1.74
CA VAL A 484 -11.17 -3.97 0.88
C VAL A 484 -11.14 -4.45 -0.55
N VAL A 485 -12.01 -3.87 -1.37
CA VAL A 485 -12.06 -4.12 -2.81
C VAL A 485 -11.55 -2.88 -3.53
N ASP A 486 -10.33 -2.98 -4.04
CA ASP A 486 -9.71 -1.93 -4.85
C ASP A 486 -9.81 -2.24 -6.33
N VAL A 487 -9.97 -1.22 -7.15
CA VAL A 487 -9.81 -1.32 -8.61
C VAL A 487 -8.60 -0.50 -9.02
N ILE A 488 -7.66 -1.12 -9.72
CA ILE A 488 -6.34 -0.58 -10.02
C ILE A 488 -6.15 -0.54 -11.53
N ASP A 489 -5.64 0.57 -12.05
CA ASP A 489 -5.17 0.65 -13.44
C ASP A 489 -3.92 -0.22 -13.64
N VAL A 490 -3.96 -1.12 -14.63
CA VAL A 490 -2.88 -2.10 -14.82
C VAL A 490 -1.57 -1.45 -15.25
N ASN A 491 -1.61 -0.39 -16.06
CA ASN A 491 -0.40 0.28 -16.54
C ASN A 491 0.23 1.18 -15.49
N THR A 492 -0.57 2.06 -14.90
CA THR A 492 -0.07 3.11 -14.00
C THR A 492 0.00 2.68 -12.55
N LYS A 493 -0.59 1.52 -12.20
CA LYS A 493 -0.75 1.03 -10.83
C LYS A 493 -1.53 1.98 -9.89
N ARG A 494 -2.22 2.97 -10.45
CA ARG A 494 -3.06 3.90 -9.69
C ARG A 494 -4.34 3.22 -9.26
N MET A 495 -4.78 3.54 -8.05
CA MET A 495 -6.10 3.14 -7.56
C MET A 495 -7.17 4.01 -8.23
N LEU A 496 -8.11 3.37 -8.92
CA LEU A 496 -9.22 4.01 -9.61
C LEU A 496 -10.47 4.09 -8.73
N ALA A 497 -10.72 3.04 -7.94
CA ALA A 497 -11.81 2.97 -6.99
C ALA A 497 -11.42 2.09 -5.80
N SER A 498 -12.05 2.30 -4.65
CA SER A 498 -11.85 1.49 -3.45
C SER A 498 -13.16 1.40 -2.67
N TYR A 499 -13.46 0.24 -2.10
CA TYR A 499 -14.62 0.01 -1.27
C TYR A 499 -14.30 -0.87 -0.07
N LEU A 500 -14.64 -0.42 1.14
CA LEU A 500 -14.57 -1.23 2.34
C LEU A 500 -15.87 -2.02 2.49
N LEU A 501 -15.79 -3.32 2.31
CA LEU A 501 -16.90 -4.26 2.41
C LEU A 501 -16.99 -4.85 3.82
N ASN A 502 -18.12 -4.72 4.42
CA ASN A 502 -18.51 -5.32 5.69
C ASN A 502 -19.96 -5.80 5.64
N ASN A 503 -20.38 -6.61 6.61
CA ASN A 503 -21.76 -7.12 6.73
C ASN A 503 -22.23 -7.76 5.42
N PHE A 504 -21.59 -8.83 4.98
CA PHE A 504 -21.93 -9.53 3.74
C PHE A 504 -22.27 -11.02 3.95
N GLU A 505 -22.69 -11.38 5.14
CA GLU A 505 -23.16 -12.72 5.51
C GLU A 505 -24.38 -13.14 4.69
N GLU A 506 -25.26 -12.17 4.39
CA GLU A 506 -26.47 -12.39 3.58
C GLU A 506 -26.24 -12.26 2.07
N GLY A 507 -25.00 -11.97 1.68
CA GLY A 507 -24.59 -11.79 0.28
C GLY A 507 -24.80 -10.38 -0.27
N VAL A 508 -23.74 -9.86 -0.89
CA VAL A 508 -23.67 -8.48 -1.36
C VAL A 508 -23.05 -8.43 -2.76
N TYR A 509 -23.60 -7.59 -3.64
CA TYR A 509 -22.96 -7.22 -4.89
C TYR A 509 -22.31 -5.84 -4.76
N LEU A 510 -21.05 -5.75 -5.17
CA LEU A 510 -20.40 -4.47 -5.43
C LEU A 510 -20.28 -4.29 -6.93
N SER A 511 -20.82 -3.21 -7.45
CA SER A 511 -20.85 -2.91 -8.88
C SER A 511 -19.95 -1.72 -9.20
N PHE A 512 -19.17 -1.87 -10.26
CA PHE A 512 -18.27 -0.85 -10.79
C PHE A 512 -18.51 -0.67 -12.29
N GLY A 513 -18.48 0.58 -12.76
CA GLY A 513 -18.40 0.89 -14.19
C GLY A 513 -16.93 0.81 -14.61
N VAL A 514 -16.62 -0.08 -15.54
CA VAL A 514 -15.23 -0.41 -15.93
C VAL A 514 -15.06 -0.29 -17.44
N SER A 515 -13.93 0.28 -17.87
CA SER A 515 -13.48 0.23 -19.26
C SER A 515 -11.99 -0.08 -19.33
N GLY A 516 -11.57 -0.73 -20.43
CA GLY A 516 -10.16 -1.08 -20.67
C GLY A 516 -9.67 -2.19 -19.76
N ASN A 517 -8.44 -2.05 -19.29
CA ASN A 517 -7.71 -3.07 -18.55
C ASN A 517 -7.49 -2.64 -17.10
N VAL A 518 -8.20 -3.29 -16.19
CA VAL A 518 -8.15 -3.01 -14.74
C VAL A 518 -7.90 -4.28 -13.95
N GLN A 519 -7.42 -4.13 -12.73
CA GLN A 519 -7.22 -5.21 -11.78
C GLN A 519 -8.03 -4.95 -10.53
N PHE A 520 -8.92 -5.87 -10.17
CA PHE A 520 -9.53 -5.89 -8.84
C PHE A 520 -8.56 -6.54 -7.87
N ARG A 521 -8.33 -5.88 -6.75
CA ARG A 521 -7.56 -6.41 -5.62
C ARG A 521 -8.49 -6.52 -4.43
N ILE A 522 -8.71 -7.74 -3.96
CA ILE A 522 -9.54 -8.03 -2.80
C ILE A 522 -8.60 -8.38 -1.67
N THR A 523 -8.60 -7.57 -0.63
CA THR A 523 -7.69 -7.70 0.52
C THR A 523 -8.49 -8.01 1.76
N ARG A 524 -8.10 -9.03 2.49
CA ARG A 524 -8.63 -9.29 3.82
C ARG A 524 -8.35 -8.10 4.73
N PHE A 525 -9.41 -7.65 5.40
CA PHE A 525 -9.37 -6.57 6.36
C PHE A 525 -9.61 -7.13 7.76
N PHE A 526 -8.64 -7.87 8.26
CA PHE A 526 -8.85 -8.62 9.48
C PHE A 526 -7.65 -8.51 10.39
N TYR A 527 -7.85 -7.96 11.57
CA TYR A 527 -6.82 -7.86 12.59
C TYR A 527 -6.92 -8.97 13.65
N ASP A 528 -8.13 -9.46 13.94
CA ASP A 528 -8.40 -10.29 15.10
C ASP A 528 -8.40 -11.80 14.84
N HIS A 529 -8.31 -12.27 13.59
CA HIS A 529 -8.33 -13.69 13.27
C HIS A 529 -7.06 -14.15 12.59
N TYR A 530 -6.03 -14.16 13.37
CA TYR A 530 -4.76 -14.78 13.05
C TYR A 530 -4.96 -16.20 12.53
N GLY A 531 -4.46 -16.46 11.32
CA GLY A 531 -4.42 -17.83 10.79
C GLY A 531 -5.71 -18.36 10.18
N ASN A 532 -6.72 -17.52 9.86
CA ASN A 532 -7.85 -17.99 9.07
C ASN A 532 -7.52 -17.94 7.56
N PRO A 533 -7.15 -19.09 6.92
CA PRO A 533 -6.71 -19.11 5.52
C PRO A 533 -7.86 -18.98 4.51
N ASP A 534 -9.08 -18.74 4.98
CA ASP A 534 -10.28 -18.79 4.17
C ASP A 534 -10.73 -17.42 3.65
N TYR A 535 -10.02 -16.34 3.95
CA TYR A 535 -10.35 -14.97 3.55
C TYR A 535 -9.13 -14.22 3.00
N PRO A 536 -9.31 -13.29 2.02
CA PRO A 536 -10.57 -12.75 1.49
C PRO A 536 -11.33 -13.75 0.63
N VAL A 537 -12.63 -13.48 0.39
CA VAL A 537 -13.50 -14.32 -0.43
C VAL A 537 -14.22 -13.51 -1.50
N CYS A 538 -14.39 -14.12 -2.67
CA CYS A 538 -15.29 -13.68 -3.72
C CYS A 538 -15.97 -14.91 -4.31
N SER A 539 -17.25 -14.82 -4.66
CA SER A 539 -18.04 -16.00 -5.08
C SER A 539 -18.42 -15.98 -6.55
N ALA A 540 -18.49 -14.82 -7.20
CA ALA A 540 -18.78 -14.71 -8.62
C ALA A 540 -18.45 -13.32 -9.17
N ILE A 541 -18.35 -13.24 -10.49
CA ILE A 541 -18.25 -11.98 -11.25
C ILE A 541 -19.32 -11.97 -12.32
N PHE A 542 -19.98 -10.83 -12.50
CA PHE A 542 -21.04 -10.62 -13.47
C PHE A 542 -20.73 -9.43 -14.36
N PHE A 543 -21.11 -9.54 -15.63
CA PHE A 543 -20.91 -8.52 -16.66
C PHE A 543 -22.25 -8.10 -17.23
N ASP A 544 -22.55 -6.80 -17.18
CA ASP A 544 -23.76 -6.20 -17.66
C ASP A 544 -23.45 -4.94 -18.48
N LYS A 545 -24.46 -4.39 -19.16
CA LYS A 545 -24.31 -3.06 -19.75
C LYS A 545 -24.35 -2.03 -18.63
N GLU A 546 -23.49 -1.05 -18.72
CA GLU A 546 -23.52 0.11 -17.83
C GLU A 546 -24.79 0.94 -18.06
#